data_a989d8bec939cd4abbe734a8ea6b35ed
#
_entry.id   a989d8bec939cd4abbe734a8ea6b35ed
#
_cell.length_a   1.000
_cell.length_b   1.000
_cell.length_c   1.000
_cell.angle_alpha   90.00
_cell.angle_beta   90.00
_cell.angle_gamma   90.00
#
_symmetry.space_group_name_H-M   'P 1'
#
loop_
_entity.id
_entity.type
_entity.pdbx_description
1 polymer ?
#
loop_
_entity_poly.entity_id
_entity_poly.type
_entity_poly.pdbx_seq_one_letter_code
_entity_poly.pdbx_strand_id
1 'polypeptide(L)'
;MKITKLLQIVCLLMCIGISPMKSQDLKFGEDKKFKIVQFTDVHWKADSIASEEAGERMSEVLDAEKPDLVIFTGDVIFGKPADKSMLRALEPTIKRGIPFAVTFGNHDDELGMSRKELYDFIKDMPGNLTSTVEGLSGVTNFILPVKASDGSKDAAILYVFDSNSYATLKGIK
;
A
#
# COMPACT_ATOMS: atom_id res chain seq x y z
N MET A 1 36.19 31.20 19.58
CA MET A 1 35.31 30.52 20.56
C MET A 1 33.80 30.60 20.28
N LYS A 2 33.31 31.35 19.26
CA LYS A 2 31.87 31.42 18.92
C LYS A 2 31.43 30.52 17.75
N ILE A 3 32.34 30.11 16.87
CA ILE A 3 32.07 29.31 15.69
C ILE A 3 31.88 27.82 16.04
N THR A 4 32.62 27.32 17.03
CA THR A 4 32.54 25.92 17.49
C THR A 4 31.19 25.59 18.17
N LYS A 5 30.57 26.53 18.85
CA LYS A 5 29.26 26.31 19.47
C LYS A 5 28.11 26.29 18.44
N LEU A 6 28.22 27.04 17.35
CA LEU A 6 27.22 27.05 16.28
C LEU A 6 27.25 25.73 15.49
N LEU A 7 28.43 25.17 15.26
CA LEU A 7 28.57 23.87 14.57
C LEU A 7 28.02 22.71 15.42
N GLN A 8 28.14 22.76 16.76
CA GLN A 8 27.56 21.75 17.64
C GLN A 8 26.03 21.80 17.70
N ILE A 9 25.41 22.96 17.56
CA ILE A 9 23.94 23.12 17.53
C ILE A 9 23.37 22.64 16.20
N VAL A 10 24.08 22.86 15.10
CA VAL A 10 23.64 22.34 13.75
C VAL A 10 23.75 20.82 13.67
N CYS A 11 24.78 20.19 14.28
CA CYS A 11 24.85 18.73 14.37
C CYS A 11 23.79 18.12 15.30
N LEU A 12 23.34 18.83 16.33
CA LEU A 12 22.31 18.31 17.25
C LEU A 12 20.89 18.39 16.66
N LEU A 13 20.67 19.28 15.70
CA LEU A 13 19.37 19.40 14.99
C LEU A 13 19.22 18.43 13.80
N MET A 14 20.30 17.80 13.34
CA MET A 14 20.25 16.76 12.30
C MET A 14 19.99 15.33 12.82
N CYS A 15 19.91 15.17 14.14
CA CYS A 15 19.51 13.90 14.77
C CYS A 15 18.01 13.86 15.12
N ILE A 16 17.16 14.60 14.40
CA ILE A 16 15.72 14.32 14.43
C ILE A 16 15.54 12.98 13.72
N GLY A 17 15.44 11.95 14.53
CA GLY A 17 15.45 10.56 14.16
C GLY A 17 14.48 10.25 13.04
N ILE A 18 14.99 9.72 11.95
CA ILE A 18 14.26 8.76 11.17
C ILE A 18 14.13 7.54 12.10
N SER A 19 13.11 7.56 12.95
CA SER A 19 12.69 6.33 13.63
C SER A 19 12.37 5.34 12.49
N PRO A 20 12.95 4.13 12.50
CA PRO A 20 12.47 3.12 11.58
C PRO A 20 10.96 3.01 11.79
N MET A 21 10.16 3.22 10.73
CA MET A 21 8.73 2.98 10.82
C MET A 21 8.57 1.53 11.24
N LYS A 22 8.27 1.34 12.53
CA LYS A 22 7.89 0.07 13.07
C LYS A 22 6.70 -0.40 12.25
N SER A 23 6.68 -1.66 11.81
CA SER A 23 5.49 -2.28 11.25
C SER A 23 4.32 -1.84 12.11
N GLN A 24 3.42 -1.05 11.53
CA GLN A 24 2.29 -0.51 12.29
C GLN A 24 1.33 -1.69 12.51
N ASP A 25 1.29 -2.19 13.74
CA ASP A 25 0.36 -3.26 14.09
C ASP A 25 -1.06 -2.75 13.87
N LEU A 26 -1.79 -3.40 12.96
CA LEU A 26 -3.21 -3.11 12.75
C LEU A 26 -3.98 -3.45 14.02
N LYS A 27 -4.77 -2.50 14.51
CA LYS A 27 -5.46 -2.64 15.79
C LYS A 27 -6.78 -1.88 15.80
N PHE A 28 -7.80 -2.50 16.38
CA PHE A 28 -9.07 -1.82 16.65
C PHE A 28 -8.87 -0.61 17.55
N GLY A 29 -9.57 0.48 17.28
CA GLY A 29 -9.64 1.65 18.14
C GLY A 29 -10.27 1.32 19.53
N GLU A 30 -10.18 2.25 20.46
CA GLU A 30 -10.83 2.13 21.77
C GLU A 30 -12.36 2.03 21.64
N ASP A 31 -12.93 2.65 20.60
CA ASP A 31 -14.35 2.54 20.22
C ASP A 31 -14.72 1.21 19.57
N LYS A 32 -13.78 0.26 19.52
CA LYS A 32 -13.91 -1.08 18.91
C LYS A 32 -14.21 -1.04 17.41
N LYS A 33 -13.81 0.00 16.73
CA LYS A 33 -13.91 0.11 15.26
C LYS A 33 -12.54 -0.03 14.63
N PHE A 34 -12.54 -0.55 13.41
CA PHE A 34 -11.41 -0.59 12.51
C PHE A 34 -11.94 -0.30 11.11
N LYS A 35 -11.53 0.82 10.54
CA LYS A 35 -12.06 1.28 9.26
C LYS A 35 -11.12 0.91 8.12
N ILE A 36 -11.67 0.25 7.13
CA ILE A 36 -10.95 -0.09 5.88
C ILE A 36 -11.57 0.71 4.73
N VAL A 37 -10.73 1.35 3.94
CA VAL A 37 -11.11 1.85 2.62
C VAL A 37 -10.55 0.89 1.57
N GLN A 38 -11.40 0.49 0.64
CA GLN A 38 -11.02 -0.34 -0.50
C GLN A 38 -11.03 0.49 -1.77
N PHE A 39 -9.95 0.41 -2.53
CA PHE A 39 -9.88 0.88 -3.90
C PHE A 39 -9.67 -0.31 -4.83
N THR A 40 -10.38 -0.33 -5.93
CA THR A 40 -10.30 -1.35 -6.97
C THR A 40 -10.41 -0.71 -8.33
N ASP A 41 -9.86 -1.34 -9.36
CA ASP A 41 -10.02 -0.91 -10.75
C ASP A 41 -9.63 0.56 -10.99
N VAL A 42 -8.60 1.02 -10.32
CA VAL A 42 -8.08 2.39 -10.47
C VAL A 42 -7.53 2.61 -11.88
N HIS A 43 -6.92 1.57 -12.46
CA HIS A 43 -6.36 1.58 -13.82
C HIS A 43 -5.45 2.78 -14.10
N TRP A 44 -4.60 3.11 -13.14
CA TRP A 44 -3.75 4.29 -13.24
C TRP A 44 -2.86 4.24 -14.48
N LYS A 45 -2.85 5.33 -15.23
CA LYS A 45 -1.96 5.54 -16.36
C LYS A 45 -1.08 6.75 -16.06
N ALA A 46 0.23 6.58 -16.13
CA ALA A 46 1.15 7.71 -16.01
C ALA A 46 0.83 8.78 -17.07
N ASP A 47 0.91 10.05 -16.67
CA ASP A 47 0.66 11.20 -17.51
C ASP A 47 -0.78 11.31 -18.09
N SER A 48 -1.77 10.66 -17.44
CA SER A 48 -3.18 10.75 -17.80
C SER A 48 -3.93 11.72 -16.86
N ILE A 49 -4.64 12.69 -17.42
CA ILE A 49 -5.46 13.63 -16.66
C ILE A 49 -6.54 12.89 -15.85
N ALA A 50 -7.20 11.89 -16.46
CA ALA A 50 -8.21 11.09 -15.76
C ALA A 50 -7.63 10.33 -14.56
N SER A 51 -6.37 9.90 -14.62
CA SER A 51 -5.70 9.25 -13.48
C SER A 51 -5.39 10.26 -12.37
N GLU A 52 -4.98 11.47 -12.72
CA GLU A 52 -4.76 12.53 -11.73
C GLU A 52 -6.09 12.92 -11.04
N GLU A 53 -7.19 13.06 -11.79
CA GLU A 53 -8.52 13.28 -11.23
C GLU A 53 -8.98 12.14 -10.32
N ALA A 54 -8.70 10.87 -10.69
CA ALA A 54 -8.95 9.72 -9.82
C ALA A 54 -8.15 9.82 -8.51
N GLY A 55 -6.88 10.23 -8.57
CA GLY A 55 -6.04 10.48 -7.40
C GLY A 55 -6.57 11.58 -6.48
N GLU A 56 -7.15 12.64 -7.05
CA GLU A 56 -7.84 13.67 -6.28
C GLU A 56 -9.06 13.11 -5.54
N ARG A 57 -9.90 12.31 -6.23
CA ARG A 57 -11.06 11.65 -5.60
C ARG A 57 -10.63 10.67 -4.50
N MET A 58 -9.59 9.87 -4.74
CA MET A 58 -9.01 9.00 -3.70
C MET A 58 -8.55 9.83 -2.49
N SER A 59 -7.90 10.95 -2.73
CA SER A 59 -7.46 11.86 -1.68
C SER A 59 -8.63 12.40 -0.85
N GLU A 60 -9.69 12.85 -1.49
CA GLU A 60 -10.92 13.33 -0.83
C GLU A 60 -11.56 12.23 0.05
N VAL A 61 -11.64 11.00 -0.47
CA VAL A 61 -12.16 9.85 0.29
C VAL A 61 -11.28 9.58 1.52
N LEU A 62 -9.95 9.55 1.36
CA LEU A 62 -9.03 9.30 2.47
C LEU A 62 -9.10 10.40 3.54
N ASP A 63 -9.26 11.66 3.15
CA ASP A 63 -9.39 12.79 4.08
C ASP A 63 -10.73 12.78 4.84
N ALA A 64 -11.80 12.36 4.17
CA ALA A 64 -13.13 12.24 4.77
C ALA A 64 -13.24 11.04 5.70
N GLU A 65 -12.79 9.87 5.24
CA GLU A 65 -12.97 8.61 5.93
C GLU A 65 -11.92 8.34 7.01
N LYS A 66 -10.70 8.83 6.85
CA LYS A 66 -9.55 8.63 7.77
C LYS A 66 -9.42 7.16 8.18
N PRO A 67 -9.20 6.25 7.21
CA PRO A 67 -9.17 4.82 7.48
C PRO A 67 -7.94 4.40 8.29
N ASP A 68 -8.08 3.27 8.98
CA ASP A 68 -6.98 2.58 9.65
C ASP A 68 -6.14 1.73 8.67
N LEU A 69 -6.74 1.36 7.53
CA LEU A 69 -6.12 0.56 6.49
C LEU A 69 -6.72 0.89 5.12
N VAL A 70 -5.88 0.94 4.10
CA VAL A 70 -6.32 0.96 2.69
C VAL A 70 -5.97 -0.38 2.05
N ILE A 71 -6.91 -0.97 1.31
CA ILE A 71 -6.65 -2.18 0.51
C ILE A 71 -6.94 -1.88 -0.96
N PHE A 72 -5.94 -2.11 -1.80
CA PHE A 72 -6.10 -2.12 -3.25
C PHE A 72 -6.36 -3.56 -3.72
N THR A 73 -7.51 -3.78 -4.35
CA THR A 73 -7.97 -5.14 -4.70
C THR A 73 -7.91 -5.43 -6.20
N GLY A 74 -6.81 -5.02 -6.80
CA GLY A 74 -6.49 -5.34 -8.19
C GLY A 74 -6.79 -4.23 -9.18
N ASP A 75 -6.21 -4.39 -10.36
CA ASP A 75 -6.28 -3.45 -11.48
C ASP A 75 -5.91 -2.02 -11.05
N VAL A 76 -4.84 -1.95 -10.24
CA VAL A 76 -4.33 -0.68 -9.71
C VAL A 76 -3.77 0.18 -10.84
N ILE A 77 -3.09 -0.48 -11.78
CA ILE A 77 -2.47 0.20 -12.92
C ILE A 77 -2.92 -0.39 -14.26
N PHE A 78 -2.95 0.48 -15.26
CA PHE A 78 -3.10 0.08 -16.66
C PHE A 78 -2.34 1.07 -17.56
N GLY A 79 -1.05 1.27 -17.30
CA GLY A 79 -0.24 2.27 -18.00
C GLY A 79 1.26 2.02 -17.93
N LYS A 80 1.97 2.62 -18.88
CA LYS A 80 3.45 2.66 -18.94
C LYS A 80 3.95 4.06 -18.61
N PRO A 81 5.10 4.18 -17.90
CA PRO A 81 5.85 3.13 -17.23
C PRO A 81 5.07 2.55 -16.03
N ALA A 82 5.16 1.24 -15.79
CA ALA A 82 4.38 0.55 -14.76
C ALA A 82 4.76 1.01 -13.34
N ASP A 83 6.05 1.14 -13.07
CA ASP A 83 6.59 1.65 -11.79
C ASP A 83 6.08 3.07 -11.47
N LYS A 84 6.12 3.97 -12.44
CA LYS A 84 5.59 5.34 -12.28
C LYS A 84 4.09 5.32 -12.05
N SER A 85 3.35 4.51 -12.79
CA SER A 85 1.90 4.37 -12.63
C SER A 85 1.54 3.84 -11.24
N MET A 86 2.24 2.79 -10.78
CA MET A 86 2.04 2.20 -9.46
C MET A 86 2.37 3.19 -8.33
N LEU A 87 3.51 3.87 -8.41
CA LEU A 87 3.89 4.88 -7.42
C LEU A 87 2.82 5.97 -7.30
N ARG A 88 2.35 6.49 -8.44
CA ARG A 88 1.34 7.56 -8.46
C ARG A 88 -0.02 7.09 -7.93
N ALA A 89 -0.44 5.87 -8.23
CA ALA A 89 -1.68 5.30 -7.71
C ALA A 89 -1.66 5.14 -6.18
N LEU A 90 -0.50 4.77 -5.60
CA LEU A 90 -0.33 4.57 -4.17
C LEU A 90 -0.01 5.86 -3.40
N GLU A 91 0.47 6.89 -4.10
CA GLU A 91 0.94 8.14 -3.51
C GLU A 91 -0.07 8.83 -2.58
N PRO A 92 -1.39 8.91 -2.87
CA PRO A 92 -2.36 9.52 -1.97
C PRO A 92 -2.38 8.87 -0.58
N THR A 93 -2.22 7.55 -0.53
CA THR A 93 -2.17 6.76 0.72
C THR A 93 -0.84 6.93 1.44
N ILE A 94 0.27 6.83 0.71
CA ILE A 94 1.63 6.98 1.25
C ILE A 94 1.83 8.35 1.87
N LYS A 95 1.42 9.43 1.19
CA LYS A 95 1.55 10.82 1.70
C LYS A 95 0.82 11.05 3.02
N ARG A 96 -0.21 10.28 3.31
CA ARG A 96 -0.98 10.36 4.56
C ARG A 96 -0.46 9.45 5.65
N GLY A 97 0.56 8.63 5.35
CA GLY A 97 1.10 7.65 6.30
C GLY A 97 0.09 6.57 6.69
N ILE A 98 -0.93 6.32 5.86
CA ILE A 98 -1.94 5.30 6.12
C ILE A 98 -1.37 3.94 5.73
N PRO A 99 -1.45 2.91 6.59
CA PRO A 99 -1.08 1.55 6.22
C PRO A 99 -1.89 1.08 5.01
N PHE A 100 -1.26 0.36 4.10
CA PHE A 100 -1.96 -0.17 2.94
C PHE A 100 -1.46 -1.55 2.52
N ALA A 101 -2.29 -2.27 1.78
CA ALA A 101 -1.95 -3.53 1.16
C ALA A 101 -2.48 -3.57 -0.27
N VAL A 102 -1.80 -4.34 -1.12
CA VAL A 102 -2.14 -4.49 -2.54
C VAL A 102 -2.28 -5.97 -2.87
N THR A 103 -3.36 -6.35 -3.55
CA THR A 103 -3.40 -7.58 -4.35
C THR A 103 -3.58 -7.21 -5.82
N PHE A 104 -2.92 -7.97 -6.71
CA PHE A 104 -2.91 -7.64 -8.12
C PHE A 104 -4.13 -8.22 -8.84
N GLY A 105 -4.70 -7.42 -9.75
CA GLY A 105 -5.71 -7.83 -10.71
C GLY A 105 -5.10 -8.35 -12.02
N ASN A 106 -5.92 -8.56 -13.04
CA ASN A 106 -5.45 -9.10 -14.31
C ASN A 106 -4.71 -8.08 -15.19
N HIS A 107 -4.96 -6.78 -15.00
CA HIS A 107 -4.31 -5.74 -15.79
C HIS A 107 -2.96 -5.26 -15.25
N ASP A 108 -2.66 -5.51 -13.99
CA ASP A 108 -1.48 -4.93 -13.35
C ASP A 108 -0.15 -5.36 -14.02
N ASP A 109 -0.06 -6.58 -14.54
CA ASP A 109 1.15 -7.13 -15.16
C ASP A 109 1.14 -7.12 -16.70
N GLU A 110 0.14 -6.50 -17.33
CA GLU A 110 0.06 -6.46 -18.80
C GLU A 110 1.04 -5.47 -19.45
N LEU A 111 1.46 -4.43 -18.74
CA LEU A 111 2.11 -3.28 -19.34
C LEU A 111 3.50 -2.96 -18.76
N GLY A 112 4.40 -3.95 -18.76
CA GLY A 112 5.83 -3.68 -18.63
C GLY A 112 6.56 -4.23 -17.42
N MET A 113 5.86 -4.58 -16.33
CA MET A 113 6.44 -5.27 -15.17
C MET A 113 5.60 -6.51 -14.87
N SER A 114 6.25 -7.62 -14.58
CA SER A 114 5.58 -8.81 -14.06
C SER A 114 5.05 -8.57 -12.64
N ARG A 115 4.10 -9.40 -12.19
CA ARG A 115 3.56 -9.33 -10.82
C ARG A 115 4.66 -9.41 -9.75
N LYS A 116 5.68 -10.23 -9.98
CA LYS A 116 6.82 -10.31 -9.07
C LYS A 116 7.65 -9.03 -9.03
N GLU A 117 7.93 -8.43 -10.18
CA GLU A 117 8.65 -7.15 -10.25
C GLU A 117 7.84 -6.03 -9.60
N LEU A 118 6.52 -6.00 -9.79
CA LEU A 118 5.63 -5.05 -9.11
C LEU A 118 5.66 -5.26 -7.59
N TYR A 119 5.60 -6.51 -7.12
CA TYR A 119 5.73 -6.81 -5.69
C TYR A 119 7.09 -6.35 -5.14
N ASP A 120 8.18 -6.69 -5.81
CA ASP A 120 9.52 -6.27 -5.42
C ASP A 120 9.68 -4.74 -5.40
N PHE A 121 8.96 -4.03 -6.27
CA PHE A 121 8.95 -2.58 -6.32
C PHE A 121 8.19 -1.95 -5.13
N ILE A 122 7.05 -2.54 -4.73
CA ILE A 122 6.22 -1.94 -3.67
C ILE A 122 6.55 -2.42 -2.26
N LYS A 123 7.15 -3.61 -2.08
CA LYS A 123 7.29 -4.29 -0.78
C LYS A 123 7.94 -3.45 0.33
N ASP A 124 8.87 -2.58 -0.05
CA ASP A 124 9.62 -1.74 0.90
C ASP A 124 9.08 -0.30 0.96
N MET A 125 7.92 -0.02 0.34
CA MET A 125 7.32 1.31 0.41
C MET A 125 6.79 1.61 1.82
N PRO A 126 6.90 2.87 2.28
CA PRO A 126 6.40 3.26 3.60
C PRO A 126 4.92 2.93 3.79
N GLY A 127 4.60 2.21 4.84
CA GLY A 127 3.22 1.83 5.18
C GLY A 127 2.68 0.61 4.41
N ASN A 128 3.45 0.03 3.49
CA ASN A 128 3.02 -1.16 2.76
C ASN A 128 3.06 -2.41 3.64
N LEU A 129 1.95 -3.14 3.67
CA LEU A 129 1.77 -4.40 4.40
C LEU A 129 1.62 -5.60 3.46
N THR A 130 1.76 -5.38 2.15
CA THR A 130 1.69 -6.46 1.15
C THR A 130 2.79 -7.47 1.39
N SER A 131 2.44 -8.73 1.39
CA SER A 131 3.35 -9.85 1.61
C SER A 131 3.09 -10.96 0.60
N THR A 132 3.86 -12.04 0.69
CA THR A 132 3.73 -13.23 -0.16
C THR A 132 3.88 -14.48 0.68
N VAL A 133 3.22 -15.55 0.29
CA VAL A 133 3.38 -16.89 0.86
C VAL A 133 3.92 -17.80 -0.24
N GLU A 134 5.08 -18.39 0.01
CA GLU A 134 5.70 -19.32 -0.95
C GLU A 134 4.84 -20.57 -1.14
N GLY A 135 4.87 -21.11 -2.36
CA GLY A 135 4.16 -22.35 -2.72
C GLY A 135 2.68 -22.17 -3.09
N LEU A 136 2.15 -20.95 -2.99
CA LEU A 136 0.82 -20.63 -3.53
C LEU A 136 0.93 -20.02 -4.92
N SER A 137 -0.08 -20.28 -5.75
CA SER A 137 -0.22 -19.61 -7.04
C SER A 137 -0.57 -18.14 -6.82
N GLY A 138 -0.03 -17.25 -7.67
CA GLY A 138 -0.10 -15.80 -7.45
C GLY A 138 1.07 -15.28 -6.62
N VAL A 139 1.16 -13.97 -6.46
CA VAL A 139 2.29 -13.31 -5.79
C VAL A 139 1.86 -12.66 -4.47
N THR A 140 0.66 -12.08 -4.42
CA THR A 140 0.18 -11.30 -3.27
C THR A 140 -0.88 -12.07 -2.47
N ASN A 141 -0.51 -13.30 -2.04
CA ASN A 141 -1.31 -14.09 -1.10
C ASN A 141 -0.75 -13.93 0.31
N PHE A 142 -1.53 -13.40 1.24
CA PHE A 142 -1.10 -13.17 2.62
C PHE A 142 -2.27 -12.97 3.57
N ILE A 143 -1.97 -12.87 4.84
CA ILE A 143 -2.93 -12.53 5.90
C ILE A 143 -2.50 -11.25 6.63
N LEU A 144 -3.47 -10.48 7.08
CA LEU A 144 -3.28 -9.32 7.94
C LEU A 144 -4.09 -9.51 9.23
N PRO A 145 -3.42 -9.85 10.33
CA PRO A 145 -4.07 -9.87 11.63
C PRO A 145 -4.38 -8.44 12.11
N VAL A 146 -5.58 -8.23 12.64
CA VAL A 146 -5.99 -7.00 13.30
C VAL A 146 -6.19 -7.28 14.78
N LYS A 147 -5.38 -6.65 15.62
CA LYS A 147 -5.40 -6.82 17.06
C LYS A 147 -6.68 -6.24 17.69
N ALA A 148 -7.10 -6.82 18.79
CA ALA A 148 -8.09 -6.19 19.67
C ALA A 148 -7.58 -4.83 20.18
N SER A 149 -8.50 -3.98 20.64
CA SER A 149 -8.18 -2.63 21.11
C SER A 149 -7.19 -2.61 22.28
N ASP A 150 -7.15 -3.65 23.07
CA ASP A 150 -6.17 -3.84 24.16
C ASP A 150 -4.88 -4.55 23.71
N GLY A 151 -4.81 -4.99 22.43
CA GLY A 151 -3.65 -5.70 21.88
C GLY A 151 -3.50 -7.15 22.32
N SER A 152 -4.41 -7.68 23.14
CA SER A 152 -4.29 -9.00 23.79
C SER A 152 -4.35 -10.19 22.83
N LYS A 153 -5.06 -10.04 21.71
CA LYS A 153 -5.29 -11.12 20.73
C LYS A 153 -5.61 -10.55 19.35
N ASP A 154 -5.55 -11.39 18.34
CA ASP A 154 -6.12 -11.08 17.04
C ASP A 154 -7.65 -11.10 17.15
N ALA A 155 -8.29 -9.96 16.86
CA ALA A 155 -9.74 -9.81 16.87
C ALA A 155 -10.34 -10.06 15.49
N ALA A 156 -9.57 -9.83 14.42
CA ALA A 156 -9.94 -10.17 13.06
C ALA A 156 -8.70 -10.61 12.28
N ILE A 157 -8.93 -11.39 11.22
CA ILE A 157 -7.89 -11.77 10.26
C ILE A 157 -8.42 -11.48 8.86
N LEU A 158 -7.70 -10.67 8.12
CA LEU A 158 -7.99 -10.40 6.72
C LEU A 158 -7.17 -11.36 5.86
N TYR A 159 -7.85 -12.15 5.05
CA TYR A 159 -7.22 -13.02 4.05
C TYR A 159 -7.21 -12.28 2.71
N VAL A 160 -6.04 -12.10 2.14
CA VAL A 160 -5.83 -11.46 0.84
C VAL A 160 -5.38 -12.52 -0.14
N PHE A 161 -6.12 -12.66 -1.24
CA PHE A 161 -5.87 -13.67 -2.26
C PHE A 161 -5.55 -13.02 -3.61
N ASP A 162 -4.49 -13.50 -4.23
CA ASP A 162 -4.14 -13.20 -5.61
C ASP A 162 -4.67 -14.34 -6.51
N SER A 163 -5.75 -14.07 -7.23
CA SER A 163 -6.39 -15.05 -8.12
C SER A 163 -5.68 -15.21 -9.47
N ASN A 164 -4.52 -14.57 -9.65
CA ASN A 164 -3.79 -14.45 -10.91
C ASN A 164 -4.52 -13.59 -11.96
N SER A 165 -4.03 -13.65 -13.22
CA SER A 165 -4.59 -12.86 -14.33
C SER A 165 -5.76 -13.59 -14.99
N TYR A 166 -5.46 -14.47 -15.96
CA TYR A 166 -6.45 -15.15 -16.76
C TYR A 166 -6.37 -16.66 -16.56
N ALA A 167 -7.51 -17.33 -16.75
CA ALA A 167 -7.54 -18.79 -16.70
C ALA A 167 -6.64 -19.39 -17.78
N THR A 168 -5.75 -20.29 -17.39
CA THR A 168 -4.88 -21.04 -18.31
C THR A 168 -5.52 -22.34 -18.80
N LEU A 169 -6.63 -22.76 -18.19
CA LEU A 169 -7.35 -23.97 -18.55
C LEU A 169 -8.21 -23.72 -19.80
N LYS A 170 -8.08 -24.61 -20.79
CA LYS A 170 -8.83 -24.53 -22.04
C LYS A 170 -10.33 -24.64 -21.78
N GLY A 171 -11.11 -23.66 -22.24
CA GLY A 171 -12.56 -23.63 -22.11
C GLY A 171 -13.12 -22.93 -20.88
N ILE A 172 -12.26 -22.37 -20.02
CA ILE A 172 -12.67 -21.46 -18.94
C ILE A 172 -12.39 -20.03 -19.41
N LYS A 173 -13.39 -19.17 -19.29
CA LYS A 173 -13.26 -17.73 -19.57
C LYS A 173 -13.38 -16.96 -18.26
#